data_37f66777acc6bd51d4f359f674f16082
#
_entry.id   37f66777acc6bd51d4f359f674f16082
#
_cell.length_a   1.000
_cell.length_b   1.000
_cell.length_c   1.000
_cell.angle_alpha   90.00
_cell.angle_beta   90.00
_cell.angle_gamma   90.00
#
_symmetry.space_group_name_H-M   'P 1'
#
loop_
_entity.id
_entity.type
_entity.pdbx_description
1 polymer ?
#
loop_
_entity_poly.entity_id
_entity_poly.type
_entity_poly.pdbx_seq_one_letter_code
_entity_poly.pdbx_strand_id
1 'polypeptide(L)'
;AEFPSSTDAVRCAVLIHYNFKKENSQNPDTYQIHGKIGIHMGEVYEKDGDLFGDGVNLAARIQPIAQKDGTVCTQSVYNAIRSDSNIFLRDMGRISLKNIHDPERVFKIYQDENEYNKESSSDLTEKLIEAGVDLFDRKSGKDSVTPVAVSYIKNLGSADDDFFCYGITEDLIMDISKAKRMRIPKINEVIKFKDSKDDIYSIGKSLNVNFVLEGNIMKIKNKFKISINLSNIKSSTIIWDHSWDGSVANIQNIRSEVAIKV
;
A
#
# COMPACT_ATOMS: atom_id res chain seq x y z
N ALA A 1 13.98 -25.95 -4.37
CA ALA A 1 13.36 -27.14 -3.76
C ALA A 1 11.86 -26.95 -3.73
N GLU A 2 11.12 -28.03 -3.84
CA GLU A 2 9.66 -28.07 -3.71
C GLU A 2 9.28 -28.99 -2.55
N PHE A 3 8.13 -28.76 -1.95
CA PHE A 3 7.63 -29.50 -0.81
C PHE A 3 6.14 -29.77 -0.99
N PRO A 4 5.64 -30.93 -0.51
CA PRO A 4 4.21 -31.28 -0.63
C PRO A 4 3.32 -30.40 0.27
N SER A 5 3.87 -29.75 1.30
CA SER A 5 3.14 -28.84 2.17
C SER A 5 3.97 -27.63 2.59
N SER A 6 3.28 -26.51 2.85
CA SER A 6 3.90 -25.30 3.40
C SER A 6 4.54 -25.54 4.77
N THR A 7 3.95 -26.41 5.60
CA THR A 7 4.50 -26.77 6.93
C THR A 7 5.83 -27.49 6.81
N ASP A 8 5.96 -28.42 5.87
CA ASP A 8 7.20 -29.16 5.66
C ASP A 8 8.30 -28.25 5.11
N ALA A 9 7.96 -27.33 4.19
CA ALA A 9 8.89 -26.32 3.68
C ALA A 9 9.43 -25.44 4.80
N VAL A 10 8.56 -24.96 5.70
CA VAL A 10 8.95 -24.11 6.82
C VAL A 10 9.81 -24.87 7.84
N ARG A 11 9.42 -26.09 8.21
CA ARG A 11 10.21 -26.92 9.13
C ARG A 11 11.59 -27.24 8.57
N CYS A 12 11.68 -27.52 7.28
CA CYS A 12 12.96 -27.73 6.60
C CYS A 12 13.82 -26.45 6.66
N ALA A 13 13.25 -25.27 6.39
CA ALA A 13 13.98 -24.00 6.45
C ALA A 13 14.52 -23.70 7.86
N VAL A 14 13.70 -23.91 8.89
CA VAL A 14 14.13 -23.76 10.30
C VAL A 14 15.26 -24.71 10.63
N LEU A 15 15.16 -25.99 10.21
CA LEU A 15 16.20 -27.00 10.44
C LEU A 15 17.51 -26.67 9.71
N ILE A 16 17.44 -26.14 8.49
CA ILE A 16 18.64 -25.66 7.73
C ILE A 16 19.38 -24.61 8.54
N HIS A 17 18.67 -23.55 9.00
CA HIS A 17 19.31 -22.49 9.78
C HIS A 17 19.82 -22.96 11.13
N TYR A 18 19.10 -23.86 11.80
CA TYR A 18 19.58 -24.49 13.03
C TYR A 18 20.91 -25.23 12.82
N ASN A 19 21.02 -26.02 11.74
CA ASN A 19 22.24 -26.74 11.41
C ASN A 19 23.38 -25.79 11.03
N PHE A 20 23.10 -24.74 10.24
CA PHE A 20 24.11 -23.72 9.94
C PHE A 20 24.64 -23.04 11.21
N LYS A 21 23.74 -22.65 12.11
CA LYS A 21 24.12 -22.03 13.39
C LYS A 21 24.99 -22.96 14.24
N LYS A 22 24.67 -24.25 14.27
CA LYS A 22 25.44 -25.28 14.99
C LYS A 22 26.84 -25.44 14.38
N GLU A 23 26.93 -25.60 13.07
CA GLU A 23 28.23 -25.72 12.38
C GLU A 23 29.07 -24.44 12.51
N ASN A 24 28.44 -23.28 12.32
CA ASN A 24 29.12 -21.98 12.43
C ASN A 24 29.69 -21.73 13.83
N SER A 25 29.05 -22.25 14.89
CA SER A 25 29.57 -22.13 16.26
C SER A 25 30.89 -22.84 16.50
N GLN A 26 31.26 -23.76 15.62
CA GLN A 26 32.50 -24.56 15.70
C GLN A 26 33.57 -24.09 14.70
N ASN A 27 33.25 -23.17 13.82
CA ASN A 27 34.12 -22.70 12.75
C ASN A 27 34.47 -21.21 12.89
N PRO A 28 35.71 -20.81 12.49
CA PRO A 28 36.07 -19.40 12.34
C PRO A 28 35.12 -18.68 11.35
N ASP A 29 34.96 -17.38 11.50
CA ASP A 29 34.07 -16.53 10.68
C ASP A 29 34.30 -16.68 9.16
N THR A 30 35.54 -16.98 8.76
CA THR A 30 35.94 -17.21 7.34
C THR A 30 35.35 -18.46 6.72
N TYR A 31 34.85 -19.42 7.51
CA TYR A 31 34.27 -20.68 7.06
C TYR A 31 32.80 -20.84 7.43
N GLN A 32 32.17 -19.77 7.90
CA GLN A 32 30.75 -19.80 8.27
C GLN A 32 29.87 -19.83 7.02
N ILE A 33 28.81 -20.64 7.10
CA ILE A 33 27.77 -20.75 6.07
C ILE A 33 26.59 -19.89 6.46
N HIS A 34 26.16 -19.03 5.56
CA HIS A 34 25.01 -18.18 5.74
C HIS A 34 24.00 -18.37 4.62
N GLY A 35 22.72 -18.31 4.95
CA GLY A 35 21.65 -18.50 3.97
C GLY A 35 20.50 -17.53 4.14
N LYS A 36 19.76 -17.35 3.05
CA LYS A 36 18.47 -16.65 3.03
C LYS A 36 17.46 -17.55 2.33
N ILE A 37 16.29 -17.73 2.92
CA ILE A 37 15.24 -18.60 2.39
C ILE A 37 13.97 -17.81 2.15
N GLY A 38 13.40 -17.93 0.94
CA GLY A 38 12.08 -17.41 0.58
C GLY A 38 11.14 -18.59 0.28
N ILE A 39 9.96 -18.60 0.88
CA ILE A 39 8.96 -19.65 0.70
C ILE A 39 7.69 -19.06 0.13
N HIS A 40 7.20 -19.62 -0.97
CA HIS A 40 5.93 -19.28 -1.56
C HIS A 40 5.13 -20.54 -1.88
N MET A 41 3.81 -20.44 -1.86
CA MET A 41 2.90 -21.49 -2.29
C MET A 41 2.21 -21.03 -3.59
N GLY A 42 2.48 -21.72 -4.66
CA GLY A 42 1.95 -21.44 -6.00
C GLY A 42 2.12 -22.62 -6.95
N GLU A 43 1.56 -22.48 -8.14
CA GLU A 43 1.71 -23.50 -9.17
C GLU A 43 3.13 -23.50 -9.73
N VAL A 44 3.69 -24.71 -9.87
CA VAL A 44 4.98 -24.95 -10.49
C VAL A 44 4.88 -26.09 -11.49
N TYR A 45 5.72 -26.06 -12.51
CA TYR A 45 5.87 -27.18 -13.44
C TYR A 45 7.33 -27.54 -13.62
N GLU A 46 7.60 -28.81 -13.72
CA GLU A 46 8.94 -29.34 -13.94
C GLU A 46 9.21 -29.47 -15.45
N LYS A 47 10.38 -29.04 -15.87
CA LYS A 47 10.89 -29.23 -17.22
C LYS A 47 12.40 -29.40 -17.17
N ASP A 48 12.89 -30.48 -17.77
CA ASP A 48 14.34 -30.81 -17.87
C ASP A 48 15.05 -30.86 -16.50
N GLY A 49 14.34 -31.26 -15.43
CA GLY A 49 14.85 -31.33 -14.05
C GLY A 49 14.85 -29.99 -13.28
N ASP A 50 14.38 -28.92 -13.90
CA ASP A 50 14.23 -27.62 -13.29
C ASP A 50 12.76 -27.25 -13.03
N LEU A 51 12.52 -26.42 -12.01
CA LEU A 51 11.19 -25.92 -11.64
C LEU A 51 10.94 -24.54 -12.24
N PHE A 52 9.82 -24.40 -12.90
CA PHE A 52 9.37 -23.16 -13.53
C PHE A 52 7.98 -22.76 -13.04
N GLY A 53 7.64 -21.48 -13.19
CA GLY A 53 6.33 -20.91 -12.90
C GLY A 53 6.41 -19.62 -12.10
N ASP A 54 5.29 -18.90 -12.00
CA ASP A 54 5.21 -17.65 -11.26
C ASP A 54 5.50 -17.86 -9.77
N GLY A 55 5.17 -19.04 -9.23
CA GLY A 55 5.47 -19.40 -7.85
C GLY A 55 6.98 -19.46 -7.57
N VAL A 56 7.78 -20.00 -8.49
CA VAL A 56 9.26 -20.03 -8.40
C VAL A 56 9.82 -18.61 -8.46
N ASN A 57 9.30 -17.79 -9.39
CA ASN A 57 9.71 -16.39 -9.55
C ASN A 57 9.42 -15.58 -8.29
N LEU A 58 8.25 -15.75 -7.69
CA LEU A 58 7.89 -15.00 -6.48
C LEU A 58 8.72 -15.44 -5.28
N ALA A 59 8.96 -16.73 -5.08
CA ALA A 59 9.86 -17.23 -4.05
C ALA A 59 11.28 -16.63 -4.19
N ALA A 60 11.82 -16.59 -5.42
CA ALA A 60 13.11 -15.99 -5.73
C ALA A 60 13.13 -14.47 -5.50
N ARG A 61 11.99 -13.75 -5.65
CA ARG A 61 11.90 -12.31 -5.42
C ARG A 61 11.80 -11.93 -3.94
N ILE A 62 11.20 -12.77 -3.11
CA ILE A 62 11.12 -12.52 -1.66
C ILE A 62 12.38 -13.00 -0.92
N GLN A 63 13.12 -13.97 -1.43
CA GLN A 63 14.30 -14.50 -0.79
C GLN A 63 15.35 -13.43 -0.43
N PRO A 64 15.70 -12.44 -1.28
CA PRO A 64 16.64 -11.37 -0.92
C PRO A 64 16.22 -10.49 0.24
N ILE A 65 14.90 -10.41 0.50
CA ILE A 65 14.31 -9.64 1.60
C ILE A 65 14.61 -10.27 2.95
N ALA A 66 14.82 -11.58 3.00
CA ALA A 66 15.26 -12.25 4.20
C ALA A 66 16.58 -11.63 4.69
N GLN A 67 16.65 -11.38 6.01
CA GLN A 67 17.91 -11.00 6.65
C GLN A 67 18.93 -12.15 6.55
N LYS A 68 20.19 -11.87 6.88
CA LYS A 68 21.21 -12.90 7.01
C LYS A 68 20.72 -14.01 7.95
N ASP A 69 20.78 -15.24 7.50
CA ASP A 69 20.31 -16.44 8.22
C ASP A 69 18.81 -16.42 8.55
N GLY A 70 18.02 -15.74 7.72
CA GLY A 70 16.60 -15.59 7.89
C GLY A 70 15.76 -16.32 6.86
N THR A 71 14.50 -16.56 7.23
CA THR A 71 13.47 -17.11 6.36
C THR A 71 12.29 -16.15 6.27
N VAL A 72 11.79 -15.97 5.05
CA VAL A 72 10.57 -15.20 4.80
C VAL A 72 9.57 -16.03 3.99
N CYS A 73 8.28 -15.71 4.15
CA CYS A 73 7.22 -16.34 3.35
C CYS A 73 6.16 -15.33 2.92
N THR A 74 5.41 -15.71 1.90
CA THR A 74 4.26 -14.92 1.41
C THR A 74 3.00 -15.14 2.23
N GLN A 75 1.98 -14.29 2.00
CA GLN A 75 0.67 -14.39 2.64
C GLN A 75 0.00 -15.76 2.42
N SER A 76 0.18 -16.40 1.26
CA SER A 76 -0.38 -17.72 0.97
C SER A 76 0.17 -18.80 1.90
N VAL A 77 1.48 -18.79 2.14
CA VAL A 77 2.15 -19.69 3.10
C VAL A 77 1.70 -19.37 4.52
N TYR A 78 1.70 -18.08 4.91
CA TYR A 78 1.21 -17.65 6.23
C TYR A 78 -0.19 -18.21 6.53
N ASN A 79 -1.13 -18.09 5.58
CA ASN A 79 -2.50 -18.58 5.76
C ASN A 79 -2.56 -20.09 6.00
N ALA A 80 -1.66 -20.86 5.38
CA ALA A 80 -1.60 -22.31 5.51
C ALA A 80 -1.01 -22.77 6.86
N ILE A 81 -0.10 -21.97 7.46
CA ILE A 81 0.66 -22.41 8.66
C ILE A 81 0.32 -21.64 9.93
N ARG A 82 -0.44 -20.55 9.89
CA ARG A 82 -0.70 -19.65 11.03
C ARG A 82 -1.37 -20.32 12.25
N SER A 83 -1.96 -21.49 12.07
CA SER A 83 -2.58 -22.28 13.15
C SER A 83 -1.59 -23.21 13.87
N ASP A 84 -0.36 -23.38 13.35
CA ASP A 84 0.67 -24.16 14.02
C ASP A 84 1.36 -23.29 15.09
N SER A 85 1.08 -23.59 16.36
CA SER A 85 1.61 -22.85 17.52
C SER A 85 3.13 -22.93 17.69
N ASN A 86 3.79 -23.84 16.98
CA ASN A 86 5.24 -24.00 17.02
C ASN A 86 5.98 -23.17 15.95
N ILE A 87 5.25 -22.42 15.11
CA ILE A 87 5.81 -21.56 14.08
C ILE A 87 5.60 -20.10 14.46
N PHE A 88 6.69 -19.39 14.67
CA PHE A 88 6.68 -17.97 15.08
C PHE A 88 6.84 -17.08 13.86
N LEU A 89 5.84 -16.23 13.61
CA LEU A 89 5.73 -15.41 12.41
C LEU A 89 5.54 -13.92 12.77
N ARG A 90 6.20 -13.02 12.06
CA ARG A 90 5.97 -11.58 12.18
C ARG A 90 5.73 -10.96 10.82
N ASP A 91 4.69 -10.17 10.74
CA ASP A 91 4.32 -9.42 9.54
C ASP A 91 5.38 -8.35 9.22
N MET A 92 5.91 -8.39 8.03
CA MET A 92 6.87 -7.40 7.49
C MET A 92 6.18 -6.30 6.68
N GLY A 93 4.86 -6.39 6.49
CA GLY A 93 4.08 -5.49 5.65
C GLY A 93 4.02 -5.93 4.19
N ARG A 94 3.45 -5.04 3.37
CA ARG A 94 3.42 -5.23 1.91
C ARG A 94 4.69 -4.66 1.29
N ILE A 95 5.33 -5.42 0.43
CA ILE A 95 6.62 -5.08 -0.16
C ILE A 95 6.48 -5.00 -1.67
N SER A 96 6.97 -3.91 -2.27
CA SER A 96 7.05 -3.77 -3.72
C SER A 96 8.19 -4.61 -4.25
N LEU A 97 7.88 -5.56 -5.13
CA LEU A 97 8.87 -6.46 -5.74
C LEU A 97 9.14 -6.07 -7.19
N LYS A 98 10.38 -6.20 -7.62
CA LYS A 98 10.75 -5.88 -9.00
C LYS A 98 9.97 -6.78 -9.98
N ASN A 99 9.30 -6.17 -10.97
CA ASN A 99 8.49 -6.85 -11.99
C ASN A 99 7.30 -7.66 -11.44
N ILE A 100 6.82 -7.36 -10.24
CA ILE A 100 5.55 -7.84 -9.69
C ILE A 100 4.63 -6.64 -9.58
N HIS A 101 3.45 -6.72 -10.20
CA HIS A 101 2.53 -5.58 -10.32
C HIS A 101 1.97 -5.17 -8.95
N ASP A 102 1.52 -6.14 -8.18
CA ASP A 102 0.91 -5.90 -6.88
C ASP A 102 1.92 -6.14 -5.74
N PRO A 103 1.97 -5.26 -4.72
CA PRO A 103 2.82 -5.46 -3.57
C PRO A 103 2.46 -6.72 -2.80
N GLU A 104 3.42 -7.59 -2.54
CA GLU A 104 3.24 -8.86 -1.84
C GLU A 104 3.39 -8.68 -0.33
N ARG A 105 2.49 -9.26 0.45
CA ARG A 105 2.61 -9.29 1.91
C ARG A 105 3.53 -10.40 2.34
N VAL A 106 4.59 -10.02 3.05
CA VAL A 106 5.69 -10.91 3.43
C VAL A 106 5.74 -11.05 4.96
N PHE A 107 6.08 -12.23 5.42
CA PHE A 107 6.22 -12.55 6.84
C PHE A 107 7.60 -13.12 7.11
N LYS A 108 8.22 -12.68 8.20
CA LYS A 108 9.45 -13.29 8.73
C LYS A 108 9.08 -14.51 9.56
N ILE A 109 9.81 -15.60 9.34
CA ILE A 109 9.73 -16.82 10.13
C ILE A 109 10.93 -16.86 11.08
N TYR A 110 10.68 -17.07 12.36
CA TYR A 110 11.72 -17.18 13.38
C TYR A 110 12.06 -18.64 13.66
N GLN A 111 13.28 -18.91 14.07
CA GLN A 111 13.75 -20.26 14.36
C GLN A 111 13.13 -20.79 15.65
N ASP A 112 12.93 -19.91 16.63
CA ASP A 112 12.36 -20.24 17.93
C ASP A 112 11.63 -19.03 18.55
N GLU A 113 10.94 -19.28 19.66
CA GLU A 113 10.20 -18.27 20.42
C GLU A 113 11.10 -17.18 21.02
N ASN A 114 12.33 -17.52 21.40
CA ASN A 114 13.26 -16.56 21.97
C ASN A 114 13.69 -15.52 20.93
N GLU A 115 13.96 -15.94 19.69
CA GLU A 115 14.26 -15.01 18.62
C GLU A 115 13.06 -14.12 18.28
N TYR A 116 11.86 -14.70 18.27
CA TYR A 116 10.63 -13.94 18.05
C TYR A 116 10.40 -12.87 19.12
N ASN A 117 10.62 -13.22 20.40
CA ASN A 117 10.40 -12.30 21.52
C ASN A 117 11.46 -11.20 21.63
N LYS A 118 12.68 -11.43 21.13
CA LYS A 118 13.78 -10.45 21.13
C LYS A 118 13.63 -9.33 20.10
N GLU A 119 12.84 -9.53 19.06
CA GLU A 119 12.67 -8.54 17.99
C GLU A 119 11.25 -8.00 17.98
N SER A 120 11.08 -6.69 18.13
CA SER A 120 9.77 -6.04 17.99
C SER A 120 9.42 -5.80 16.52
N SER A 121 8.15 -5.46 16.24
CA SER A 121 7.74 -5.08 14.88
C SER A 121 8.39 -3.78 14.41
N SER A 122 8.71 -2.85 15.34
CA SER A 122 9.45 -1.61 15.04
C SER A 122 10.89 -1.92 14.64
N ASP A 123 11.60 -2.76 15.40
CA ASP A 123 12.98 -3.14 15.11
C ASP A 123 13.10 -3.82 13.74
N LEU A 124 12.17 -4.72 13.44
CA LEU A 124 12.11 -5.38 12.14
C LEU A 124 11.89 -4.36 11.01
N THR A 125 10.98 -3.42 11.20
CA THR A 125 10.70 -2.37 10.22
C THR A 125 11.94 -1.49 9.97
N GLU A 126 12.65 -1.06 11.01
CA GLU A 126 13.88 -0.27 10.88
C GLU A 126 14.95 -1.01 10.08
N LYS A 127 15.20 -2.28 10.40
CA LYS A 127 16.15 -3.13 9.67
C LYS A 127 15.80 -3.30 8.19
N LEU A 128 14.51 -3.42 7.86
CA LEU A 128 14.06 -3.50 6.47
C LEU A 128 14.35 -2.22 5.69
N ILE A 129 14.21 -1.08 6.33
CA ILE A 129 14.47 0.22 5.74
C ILE A 129 15.96 0.41 5.50
N GLU A 130 16.80 0.11 6.51
CA GLU A 130 18.24 0.16 6.40
C GLU A 130 18.76 -0.76 5.28
N ALA A 131 18.10 -1.92 5.10
CA ALA A 131 18.38 -2.85 4.00
C ALA A 131 17.84 -2.38 2.63
N GLY A 132 17.17 -1.22 2.53
CA GLY A 132 16.64 -0.67 1.29
C GLY A 132 15.39 -1.39 0.76
N VAL A 133 14.66 -2.11 1.61
CA VAL A 133 13.42 -2.81 1.22
C VAL A 133 12.31 -1.79 0.99
N ASP A 134 11.67 -1.86 -0.17
CA ASP A 134 10.57 -0.98 -0.56
C ASP A 134 9.26 -1.41 0.09
N LEU A 135 9.01 -0.92 1.31
CA LEU A 135 7.79 -1.17 2.07
C LEU A 135 6.63 -0.36 1.50
N PHE A 136 5.70 -1.03 0.82
CA PHE A 136 4.49 -0.40 0.26
C PHE A 136 3.61 0.19 1.36
N ASP A 137 3.38 -0.54 2.45
CA ASP A 137 2.55 -0.09 3.58
C ASP A 137 3.20 1.08 4.35
N ARG A 138 4.49 1.34 4.14
CA ARG A 138 5.16 2.51 4.72
C ARG A 138 5.04 3.74 3.83
N LYS A 139 4.98 3.54 2.50
CA LYS A 139 4.56 4.61 1.58
C LYS A 139 3.10 4.97 1.82
N SER A 140 2.31 4.01 2.32
CA SER A 140 0.93 4.17 2.80
C SER A 140 0.78 4.13 4.33
N GLY A 141 1.84 4.25 5.12
CA GLY A 141 1.99 4.20 6.59
C GLY A 141 0.84 3.59 7.38
N LYS A 142 1.12 2.67 8.29
CA LYS A 142 0.11 2.18 9.28
C LYS A 142 -0.46 3.29 10.16
N ASP A 143 0.21 4.46 10.20
CA ASP A 143 -0.24 5.75 10.74
C ASP A 143 -0.22 6.87 9.69
N SER A 144 0.09 6.61 8.42
CA SER A 144 0.04 7.62 7.40
C SER A 144 -1.42 7.82 7.00
N VAL A 145 -1.96 8.83 7.56
CA VAL A 145 -3.14 9.52 7.07
C VAL A 145 -2.86 9.85 5.61
N THR A 146 -3.58 9.23 4.68
CA THR A 146 -3.41 9.53 3.25
C THR A 146 -3.79 10.98 3.01
N PRO A 147 -2.86 11.87 2.62
CA PRO A 147 -3.18 13.26 2.41
C PRO A 147 -3.88 13.42 1.06
N VAL A 148 -5.17 13.78 1.12
CA VAL A 148 -6.04 14.05 -0.03
C VAL A 148 -6.53 15.49 0.07
N ALA A 149 -6.44 16.28 -0.99
CA ALA A 149 -7.10 17.58 -1.04
C ALA A 149 -8.36 17.50 -1.92
N VAL A 150 -9.36 18.26 -1.54
CA VAL A 150 -10.47 18.62 -2.42
C VAL A 150 -10.16 20.03 -2.93
N SER A 151 -9.90 20.20 -4.22
CA SER A 151 -9.71 21.54 -4.81
C SER A 151 -11.04 22.29 -4.81
N TYR A 152 -10.96 23.62 -4.93
CA TYR A 152 -12.18 24.40 -5.09
C TYR A 152 -12.92 23.97 -6.36
N ILE A 153 -14.20 23.59 -6.22
CA ILE A 153 -15.04 23.19 -7.36
C ILE A 153 -15.30 24.40 -8.24
N LYS A 154 -14.84 24.35 -9.48
CA LYS A 154 -14.93 25.50 -10.42
C LYS A 154 -16.36 25.71 -10.90
N ASN A 155 -16.82 26.95 -10.83
CA ASN A 155 -18.08 27.35 -11.41
C ASN A 155 -17.92 27.61 -12.93
N LEU A 156 -18.65 26.85 -13.75
CA LEU A 156 -18.73 27.05 -15.20
C LEU A 156 -20.06 27.69 -15.64
N GLY A 157 -20.91 28.05 -14.65
CA GLY A 157 -22.22 28.69 -14.85
C GLY A 157 -22.20 30.20 -14.57
N SER A 158 -23.33 30.70 -14.01
CA SER A 158 -23.44 32.11 -13.61
C SER A 158 -22.56 32.41 -12.40
N ALA A 159 -21.97 33.61 -12.35
CA ALA A 159 -21.21 34.09 -11.20
C ALA A 159 -22.04 34.10 -9.90
N ASP A 160 -23.35 34.24 -10.00
CA ASP A 160 -24.27 34.21 -8.85
C ASP A 160 -24.30 32.83 -8.16
N ASP A 161 -23.82 31.77 -8.83
CA ASP A 161 -23.77 30.41 -8.27
C ASP A 161 -22.43 30.07 -7.58
N ASP A 162 -21.51 31.02 -7.44
CA ASP A 162 -20.19 30.80 -6.80
C ASP A 162 -20.32 30.36 -5.33
N PHE A 163 -21.31 30.88 -4.60
CA PHE A 163 -21.57 30.43 -3.24
C PHE A 163 -21.98 28.96 -3.16
N PHE A 164 -22.63 28.46 -4.21
CA PHE A 164 -23.02 27.05 -4.31
C PHE A 164 -21.78 26.15 -4.50
N CYS A 165 -20.81 26.59 -5.32
CA CYS A 165 -19.53 25.88 -5.48
C CYS A 165 -18.72 25.86 -4.18
N TYR A 166 -18.75 26.95 -3.39
CA TYR A 166 -18.13 26.97 -2.07
C TYR A 166 -18.75 25.92 -1.15
N GLY A 167 -20.11 25.91 -1.04
CA GLY A 167 -20.83 24.96 -0.20
C GLY A 167 -20.55 23.51 -0.59
N ILE A 168 -20.53 23.16 -1.88
CA ILE A 168 -20.22 21.82 -2.34
C ILE A 168 -18.78 21.43 -1.98
N THR A 169 -17.83 22.36 -2.15
CA THR A 169 -16.42 22.08 -1.80
C THR A 169 -16.27 21.79 -0.31
N GLU A 170 -16.89 22.62 0.55
CA GLU A 170 -16.85 22.45 2.00
C GLU A 170 -17.51 21.14 2.42
N ASP A 171 -18.65 20.83 1.85
CA ASP A 171 -19.39 19.61 2.11
C ASP A 171 -18.61 18.34 1.70
N LEU A 172 -17.95 18.35 0.54
CA LEU A 172 -17.06 17.25 0.10
C LEU A 172 -15.88 17.08 1.04
N ILE A 173 -15.26 18.17 1.49
CA ILE A 173 -14.19 18.13 2.49
C ILE A 173 -14.70 17.47 3.77
N MET A 174 -15.89 17.85 4.24
CA MET A 174 -16.49 17.29 5.46
C MET A 174 -16.80 15.79 5.29
N ASP A 175 -17.38 15.39 4.17
CA ASP A 175 -17.80 14.00 3.95
C ASP A 175 -16.59 13.07 3.82
N ILE A 176 -15.57 13.47 3.07
CA ILE A 176 -14.33 12.69 2.92
C ILE A 176 -13.53 12.67 4.24
N SER A 177 -13.58 13.74 5.04
CA SER A 177 -12.91 13.80 6.36
C SER A 177 -13.47 12.81 7.38
N LYS A 178 -14.65 12.24 7.16
CA LYS A 178 -15.24 11.17 8.00
C LYS A 178 -14.52 9.83 7.77
N ALA A 179 -13.83 9.65 6.67
CA ALA A 179 -13.05 8.46 6.40
C ALA A 179 -11.86 8.38 7.36
N LYS A 180 -11.70 7.23 8.02
CA LYS A 180 -10.56 6.99 8.90
C LYS A 180 -9.28 6.95 8.05
N ARG A 181 -8.22 7.62 8.54
CA ARG A 181 -6.87 7.64 7.93
C ARG A 181 -6.71 8.54 6.70
N MET A 182 -7.51 9.59 6.56
CA MET A 182 -7.28 10.66 5.58
C MET A 182 -6.93 11.98 6.27
N ARG A 183 -5.92 12.70 5.76
CA ARG A 183 -5.65 14.09 6.12
C ARG A 183 -6.13 14.98 5.00
N ILE A 184 -7.09 15.85 5.29
CA ILE A 184 -7.72 16.70 4.30
C ILE A 184 -7.49 18.16 4.69
N PRO A 185 -6.84 18.96 3.83
CA PRO A 185 -6.73 20.40 4.01
C PRO A 185 -8.09 21.04 4.18
N LYS A 186 -8.19 22.02 5.09
CA LYS A 186 -9.41 22.77 5.32
C LYS A 186 -9.72 23.69 4.14
N ILE A 187 -10.99 24.07 4.01
CA ILE A 187 -11.45 24.98 2.95
C ILE A 187 -10.61 26.27 2.85
N ASN A 188 -10.16 26.83 3.98
CA ASN A 188 -9.33 28.04 4.02
C ASN A 188 -7.94 27.86 3.41
N GLU A 189 -7.44 26.65 3.31
CA GLU A 189 -6.17 26.33 2.64
C GLU A 189 -6.38 26.17 1.14
N VAL A 190 -7.50 25.58 0.75
CA VAL A 190 -7.86 25.28 -0.63
C VAL A 190 -8.35 26.52 -1.39
N ILE A 191 -9.12 27.40 -0.74
CA ILE A 191 -9.72 28.57 -1.36
C ILE A 191 -8.66 29.57 -1.91
N LYS A 192 -7.44 29.51 -1.37
CA LYS A 192 -6.31 30.34 -1.86
C LYS A 192 -5.96 30.03 -3.32
N PHE A 193 -6.33 28.86 -3.81
CA PHE A 193 -6.09 28.42 -5.18
C PHE A 193 -7.31 28.57 -6.09
N LYS A 194 -8.42 29.14 -5.62
CA LYS A 194 -9.66 29.30 -6.40
C LYS A 194 -9.41 29.97 -7.76
N ASP A 195 -8.67 31.07 -7.74
CA ASP A 195 -8.38 31.87 -8.94
C ASP A 195 -6.95 31.68 -9.45
N SER A 196 -6.24 30.67 -8.93
CA SER A 196 -4.88 30.36 -9.36
C SER A 196 -4.88 29.81 -10.79
N LYS A 197 -3.82 30.14 -11.54
CA LYS A 197 -3.52 29.55 -12.85
C LYS A 197 -2.66 28.29 -12.74
N ASP A 198 -2.31 27.90 -11.52
CA ASP A 198 -1.51 26.72 -11.29
C ASP A 198 -2.27 25.46 -11.71
N ASP A 199 -1.55 24.50 -12.25
CA ASP A 199 -2.11 23.17 -12.53
C ASP A 199 -2.35 22.40 -11.22
N ILE A 200 -3.21 21.39 -11.29
CA ILE A 200 -3.62 20.61 -10.12
C ILE A 200 -2.45 19.91 -9.44
N TYR A 201 -1.39 19.57 -10.18
CA TYR A 201 -0.21 18.90 -9.63
C TYR A 201 0.64 19.86 -8.80
N SER A 202 0.76 21.11 -9.24
CA SER A 202 1.42 22.21 -8.51
C SER A 202 0.66 22.55 -7.24
N ILE A 203 -0.67 22.63 -7.31
CA ILE A 203 -1.55 22.84 -6.15
C ILE A 203 -1.40 21.68 -5.15
N GLY A 204 -1.42 20.43 -5.60
CA GLY A 204 -1.25 19.26 -4.75
C GLY A 204 0.10 19.24 -4.04
N LYS A 205 1.18 19.62 -4.71
CA LYS A 205 2.51 19.77 -4.09
C LYS A 205 2.51 20.87 -3.03
N SER A 206 1.91 22.03 -3.32
CA SER A 206 1.82 23.16 -2.39
C SER A 206 1.02 22.82 -1.12
N LEU A 207 -0.03 22.01 -1.27
CA LEU A 207 -0.83 21.50 -0.15
C LEU A 207 -0.20 20.29 0.55
N ASN A 208 0.93 19.78 0.03
CA ASN A 208 1.62 18.58 0.51
C ASN A 208 0.68 17.37 0.62
N VAL A 209 -0.01 17.04 -0.48
CA VAL A 209 -0.94 15.93 -0.59
C VAL A 209 -0.53 14.96 -1.69
N ASN A 210 -0.97 13.70 -1.56
CA ASN A 210 -0.69 12.65 -2.55
C ASN A 210 -1.73 12.60 -3.65
N PHE A 211 -2.96 13.00 -3.32
CA PHE A 211 -4.11 12.97 -4.24
C PHE A 211 -4.86 14.28 -4.18
N VAL A 212 -5.42 14.68 -5.30
CA VAL A 212 -6.33 15.84 -5.38
C VAL A 212 -7.59 15.44 -6.10
N LEU A 213 -8.72 15.68 -5.44
CA LEU A 213 -10.04 15.66 -6.02
C LEU A 213 -10.31 17.05 -6.60
N GLU A 214 -10.46 17.15 -7.90
CA GLU A 214 -10.85 18.39 -8.56
C GLU A 214 -12.18 18.22 -9.29
N GLY A 215 -12.87 19.31 -9.51
CA GLY A 215 -14.12 19.25 -10.24
C GLY A 215 -14.60 20.59 -10.73
N ASN A 216 -15.64 20.52 -11.54
CA ASN A 216 -16.37 21.67 -12.01
C ASN A 216 -17.87 21.41 -11.98
N ILE A 217 -18.63 22.47 -11.88
CA ILE A 217 -20.07 22.44 -11.93
C ILE A 217 -20.62 23.51 -12.88
N MET A 218 -21.58 23.10 -13.68
CA MET A 218 -22.39 24.00 -14.48
C MET A 218 -23.84 23.86 -14.06
N LYS A 219 -24.41 24.93 -13.52
CA LYS A 219 -25.82 24.98 -13.13
C LYS A 219 -26.62 25.80 -14.14
N ILE A 220 -27.75 25.26 -14.58
CA ILE A 220 -28.69 25.90 -15.48
C ILE A 220 -30.08 25.74 -14.89
N LYS A 221 -30.63 26.84 -14.30
CA LYS A 221 -31.89 26.82 -13.55
C LYS A 221 -31.85 25.79 -12.41
N ASN A 222 -32.71 24.78 -12.44
CA ASN A 222 -32.79 23.71 -11.43
C ASN A 222 -32.01 22.45 -11.77
N LYS A 223 -31.26 22.44 -12.90
CA LYS A 223 -30.41 21.34 -13.32
C LYS A 223 -28.97 21.71 -13.16
N PHE A 224 -28.12 20.73 -12.89
CA PHE A 224 -26.68 20.92 -12.93
C PHE A 224 -25.99 19.73 -13.61
N LYS A 225 -24.81 19.97 -14.11
CA LYS A 225 -23.82 18.96 -14.46
C LYS A 225 -22.60 19.17 -13.59
N ILE A 226 -22.17 18.13 -12.89
CA ILE A 226 -20.96 18.13 -12.09
C ILE A 226 -19.99 17.10 -12.65
N SER A 227 -18.73 17.46 -12.82
CA SER A 227 -17.67 16.54 -13.22
C SER A 227 -16.58 16.59 -12.16
N ILE A 228 -16.15 15.42 -11.72
CA ILE A 228 -15.12 15.28 -10.67
C ILE A 228 -14.11 14.24 -11.14
N ASN A 229 -12.83 14.50 -10.89
CA ASN A 229 -11.76 13.53 -11.07
C ASN A 229 -10.84 13.47 -9.85
N LEU A 230 -10.19 12.34 -9.66
CA LEU A 230 -9.15 12.13 -8.65
C LEU A 230 -7.82 11.93 -9.33
N SER A 231 -6.86 12.80 -9.04
CA SER A 231 -5.52 12.79 -9.59
C SER A 231 -4.48 12.35 -8.57
N ASN A 232 -3.55 11.50 -8.99
CA ASN A 232 -2.34 11.18 -8.23
C ASN A 232 -1.26 12.22 -8.54
N ILE A 233 -0.81 12.93 -7.52
CA ILE A 233 0.14 14.04 -7.66
C ILE A 233 1.55 13.54 -8.01
N LYS A 234 1.94 12.38 -7.48
CA LYS A 234 3.28 11.82 -7.71
C LYS A 234 3.46 11.28 -9.12
N SER A 235 2.47 10.53 -9.63
CA SER A 235 2.51 9.94 -10.98
C SER A 235 1.98 10.87 -12.05
N SER A 236 1.37 11.98 -11.69
CA SER A 236 0.70 12.94 -12.61
C SER A 236 -0.36 12.24 -13.49
N THR A 237 -1.13 11.35 -12.89
CA THR A 237 -2.17 10.57 -13.58
C THR A 237 -3.53 10.75 -12.93
N ILE A 238 -4.59 10.70 -13.74
CA ILE A 238 -5.97 10.61 -13.24
C ILE A 238 -6.24 9.16 -12.88
N ILE A 239 -6.73 8.92 -11.65
CA ILE A 239 -7.08 7.60 -11.14
C ILE A 239 -8.49 7.22 -11.57
N TRP A 240 -9.42 8.15 -11.44
CA TRP A 240 -10.79 8.03 -11.93
C TRP A 240 -11.39 9.40 -12.24
N ASP A 241 -12.36 9.41 -13.12
CA ASP A 241 -13.20 10.56 -13.43
C ASP A 241 -14.67 10.11 -13.54
N HIS A 242 -15.57 11.01 -13.23
CA HIS A 242 -17.00 10.78 -13.41
C HIS A 242 -17.76 12.10 -13.55
N SER A 243 -18.88 12.02 -14.27
CA SER A 243 -19.80 13.14 -14.43
C SER A 243 -21.23 12.73 -14.09
N TRP A 244 -21.93 13.60 -13.38
CA TRP A 244 -23.33 13.43 -13.03
C TRP A 244 -24.17 14.58 -13.58
N ASP A 245 -25.32 14.23 -14.10
CA ASP A 245 -26.40 15.18 -14.44
C ASP A 245 -27.54 15.01 -13.45
N GLY A 246 -28.05 16.10 -12.90
CA GLY A 246 -29.10 16.01 -11.88
C GLY A 246 -29.82 17.30 -11.59
N SER A 247 -30.71 17.24 -10.61
CA SER A 247 -31.34 18.42 -9.98
C SER A 247 -30.61 18.74 -8.68
N VAL A 248 -30.73 19.97 -8.22
CA VAL A 248 -30.11 20.44 -6.96
C VAL A 248 -30.55 19.55 -5.77
N ALA A 249 -31.73 18.94 -5.80
CA ALA A 249 -32.18 18.01 -4.78
C ALA A 249 -31.35 16.72 -4.69
N ASN A 250 -30.64 16.31 -5.76
CA ASN A 250 -29.88 15.05 -5.83
C ASN A 250 -28.41 15.19 -5.46
N ILE A 251 -27.96 16.40 -5.11
CA ILE A 251 -26.54 16.66 -4.88
C ILE A 251 -25.97 15.88 -3.69
N GLN A 252 -26.79 15.61 -2.67
CA GLN A 252 -26.38 14.81 -1.51
C GLN A 252 -26.01 13.37 -1.90
N ASN A 253 -26.74 12.77 -2.84
CA ASN A 253 -26.44 11.41 -3.32
C ASN A 253 -25.09 11.38 -4.05
N ILE A 254 -24.83 12.39 -4.90
CA ILE A 254 -23.57 12.50 -5.62
C ILE A 254 -22.38 12.66 -4.66
N ARG A 255 -22.52 13.50 -3.64
CA ARG A 255 -21.49 13.68 -2.61
C ARG A 255 -21.17 12.37 -1.89
N SER A 256 -22.20 11.59 -1.54
CA SER A 256 -22.03 10.27 -0.92
C SER A 256 -21.33 9.29 -1.85
N GLU A 257 -21.66 9.27 -3.14
CA GLU A 257 -20.97 8.44 -4.14
C GLU A 257 -19.49 8.82 -4.29
N VAL A 258 -19.20 10.13 -4.33
CA VAL A 258 -17.81 10.62 -4.40
C VAL A 258 -17.03 10.19 -3.16
N ALA A 259 -17.61 10.35 -1.96
CA ALA A 259 -16.95 9.99 -0.70
C ALA A 259 -16.67 8.48 -0.57
N ILE A 260 -17.43 7.64 -1.25
CA ILE A 260 -17.19 6.18 -1.29
C ILE A 260 -16.07 5.81 -2.28
N LYS A 261 -15.90 6.60 -3.35
CA LYS A 261 -14.90 6.34 -4.41
C LYS A 261 -13.50 6.86 -4.08
N VAL A 262 -13.37 7.80 -3.15
CA VAL A 262 -12.10 8.35 -2.66
C VAL A 262 -11.55 7.51 -1.52
#